data_eb3dc96e28a50de958018d215780377e
#
_entry.id   eb3dc96e28a50de958018d215780377e
#
_cell.length_a   1.000
_cell.length_b   1.000
_cell.length_c   1.000
_cell.angle_alpha   90.00
_cell.angle_beta   90.00
_cell.angle_gamma   90.00
#
_symmetry.space_group_name_H-M   'P 1'
#
loop_
_entity.id
_entity.type
_entity.pdbx_description
1 polymer ?
#
loop_
_entity_poly.entity_id
_entity_poly.type
_entity_poly.pdbx_seq_one_letter_code
_entity_poly.pdbx_strand_id
1 'polypeptide(L)'
;SVPLVIEKIFKTKIHPQLTANAVLRGLYRIPFVRKKLHAVAGKKLLKTFGGELRMFCVGGAPLAPDVELFLREAGFPYAMGYGLTETAPLVAGTNPGKSRYRSTGPALPGTEIRIDRPDARTGEGEILIKGPTVMKGYYKDPKRTADAISRDGWFRSGDLGVFDNDGYLYIKGRLKN
;
A
#
# COMPACT_ATOMS: atom_id res chain seq x y z
N SER A 1 -1.49 11.00 6.75
CA SER A 1 -2.25 10.07 5.93
C SER A 1 -2.24 10.46 4.46
N VAL A 2 -1.19 10.06 3.80
CA VAL A 2 -0.98 10.33 2.38
C VAL A 2 -2.12 9.79 1.46
N PRO A 3 -2.76 8.62 1.73
CA PRO A 3 -3.87 8.15 0.91
C PRO A 3 -5.00 9.18 0.77
N LEU A 4 -5.43 9.79 1.88
CA LEU A 4 -6.54 10.75 1.87
C LEU A 4 -6.27 11.98 1.00
N VAL A 5 -5.04 12.46 0.94
CA VAL A 5 -4.68 13.63 0.12
C VAL A 5 -4.82 13.32 -1.36
N ILE A 6 -4.19 12.24 -1.83
CA ILE A 6 -4.23 11.88 -3.25
C ILE A 6 -5.63 11.42 -3.67
N GLU A 7 -6.36 10.72 -2.81
CA GLU A 7 -7.74 10.32 -3.04
C GLU A 7 -8.66 11.54 -3.17
N LYS A 8 -8.50 12.55 -2.28
CA LYS A 8 -9.26 13.79 -2.39
C LYS A 8 -8.98 14.51 -3.70
N ILE A 9 -7.69 14.65 -4.07
CA ILE A 9 -7.33 15.29 -5.35
C ILE A 9 -7.96 14.54 -6.52
N PHE A 10 -7.85 13.23 -6.56
CA PHE A 10 -8.44 12.42 -7.63
C PHE A 10 -9.96 12.58 -7.70
N LYS A 11 -10.66 12.37 -6.58
CA LYS A 11 -12.13 12.40 -6.51
C LYS A 11 -12.72 13.79 -6.78
N THR A 12 -12.06 14.86 -6.33
CA THR A 12 -12.62 16.22 -6.46
C THR A 12 -12.13 17.01 -7.67
N LYS A 13 -10.92 16.73 -8.17
CA LYS A 13 -10.32 17.53 -9.24
C LYS A 13 -10.09 16.75 -10.54
N ILE A 14 -9.71 15.48 -10.46
CA ILE A 14 -9.31 14.72 -11.65
C ILE A 14 -10.48 13.96 -12.25
N HIS A 15 -11.07 13.05 -11.49
CA HIS A 15 -12.15 12.17 -11.97
C HIS A 15 -13.36 12.92 -12.55
N PRO A 16 -13.86 14.03 -11.94
CA PRO A 16 -14.95 14.80 -12.53
C PRO A 16 -14.64 15.38 -13.90
N GLN A 17 -13.39 15.81 -14.15
CA GLN A 17 -12.98 16.31 -15.46
C GLN A 17 -12.93 15.20 -16.52
N LEU A 18 -12.53 13.98 -16.11
CA LEU A 18 -12.45 12.82 -17.00
C LEU A 18 -13.82 12.23 -17.34
N THR A 19 -14.87 12.59 -16.59
CA THR A 19 -16.22 12.05 -16.71
C THR A 19 -17.28 13.15 -16.81
N ALA A 20 -16.90 14.36 -17.28
CA ALA A 20 -17.71 15.57 -17.23
C ALA A 20 -19.04 15.47 -18.05
N ASN A 21 -19.07 14.71 -19.13
CA ASN A 21 -20.25 14.51 -19.96
C ASN A 21 -20.44 13.05 -20.36
N ALA A 22 -21.58 12.73 -20.99
CA ALA A 22 -21.93 11.36 -21.38
C ALA A 22 -20.91 10.72 -22.34
N VAL A 23 -20.36 11.50 -23.27
CA VAL A 23 -19.35 11.05 -24.24
C VAL A 23 -18.06 10.68 -23.52
N LEU A 24 -17.55 11.56 -22.66
CA LEU A 24 -16.34 11.29 -21.87
C LEU A 24 -16.53 10.07 -20.94
N ARG A 25 -17.70 9.92 -20.31
CA ARG A 25 -18.02 8.73 -19.51
C ARG A 25 -17.99 7.44 -20.33
N GLY A 26 -18.53 7.48 -21.56
CA GLY A 26 -18.48 6.35 -22.50
C GLY A 26 -17.04 6.01 -22.88
N LEU A 27 -16.26 7.00 -23.28
CA LEU A 27 -14.85 6.84 -23.65
C LEU A 27 -13.98 6.36 -22.49
N TYR A 28 -14.24 6.82 -21.26
CA TYR A 28 -13.53 6.43 -20.06
C TYR A 28 -13.67 4.94 -19.73
N ARG A 29 -14.74 4.27 -20.18
CA ARG A 29 -14.93 2.82 -20.03
C ARG A 29 -14.00 2.00 -20.92
N ILE A 30 -13.47 2.59 -21.99
CA ILE A 30 -12.54 1.93 -22.91
C ILE A 30 -11.14 1.97 -22.33
N PRO A 31 -10.52 0.83 -21.98
CA PRO A 31 -9.25 0.81 -21.23
C PRO A 31 -8.11 1.59 -21.88
N PHE A 32 -7.96 1.50 -23.19
CA PHE A 32 -6.93 2.22 -23.95
C PHE A 32 -7.12 3.75 -23.90
N VAL A 33 -8.36 4.22 -24.04
CA VAL A 33 -8.69 5.67 -23.97
C VAL A 33 -8.48 6.17 -22.52
N ARG A 34 -9.00 5.41 -21.54
CA ARG A 34 -8.80 5.73 -20.12
C ARG A 34 -7.31 5.88 -19.78
N LYS A 35 -6.46 4.95 -20.22
CA LYS A 35 -5.02 5.01 -19.99
C LYS A 35 -4.38 6.29 -20.57
N LYS A 36 -4.78 6.72 -21.78
CA LYS A 36 -4.32 7.97 -22.36
C LYS A 36 -4.79 9.20 -21.56
N LEU A 37 -6.06 9.21 -21.15
CA LEU A 37 -6.60 10.27 -20.30
C LEU A 37 -5.89 10.34 -18.94
N HIS A 38 -5.64 9.20 -18.32
CA HIS A 38 -4.87 9.10 -17.08
C HIS A 38 -3.43 9.61 -17.25
N ALA A 39 -2.76 9.30 -18.35
CA ALA A 39 -1.41 9.77 -18.60
C ALA A 39 -1.34 11.31 -18.71
N VAL A 40 -2.33 11.94 -19.38
CA VAL A 40 -2.41 13.40 -19.48
C VAL A 40 -2.70 14.03 -18.11
N ALA A 41 -3.67 13.48 -17.37
CA ALA A 41 -3.99 13.95 -16.02
C ALA A 41 -2.83 13.77 -15.03
N GLY A 42 -2.10 12.65 -15.13
CA GLY A 42 -0.92 12.38 -14.31
C GLY A 42 0.22 13.37 -14.54
N LYS A 43 0.47 13.78 -15.80
CA LYS A 43 1.45 14.83 -16.10
C LYS A 43 1.07 16.16 -15.44
N LYS A 44 -0.22 16.52 -15.44
CA LYS A 44 -0.71 17.74 -14.75
C LYS A 44 -0.55 17.60 -13.23
N LEU A 45 -0.89 16.42 -12.68
CA LEU A 45 -0.71 16.14 -11.25
C LEU A 45 0.76 16.24 -10.85
N LEU A 46 1.67 15.67 -11.63
CA LEU A 46 3.12 15.75 -11.38
C LEU A 46 3.60 17.20 -11.34
N LYS A 47 3.14 18.05 -12.27
CA LYS A 47 3.44 19.49 -12.27
C LYS A 47 2.95 20.19 -11.00
N THR A 48 1.81 19.80 -10.44
CA THR A 48 1.27 20.33 -9.18
C THR A 48 2.21 20.04 -7.99
N PHE A 49 3.00 18.96 -8.07
CA PHE A 49 4.05 18.60 -7.12
C PHE A 49 5.44 19.13 -7.53
N GLY A 50 5.52 20.15 -8.37
CA GLY A 50 6.78 20.76 -8.80
C GLY A 50 7.44 20.14 -10.02
N GLY A 51 6.91 19.04 -10.58
CA GLY A 51 7.40 18.39 -11.79
C GLY A 51 8.58 17.42 -11.59
N GLU A 52 9.33 17.53 -10.51
CA GLU A 52 10.57 16.78 -10.22
C GLU A 52 10.37 15.63 -9.23
N LEU A 53 9.12 15.30 -8.88
CA LEU A 53 8.82 14.24 -7.92
C LEU A 53 9.27 12.88 -8.48
N ARG A 54 10.20 12.22 -7.78
CA ARG A 54 10.75 10.91 -8.15
C ARG A 54 10.06 9.75 -7.44
N MET A 55 9.52 10.01 -6.25
CA MET A 55 8.83 9.00 -5.45
C MET A 55 7.76 9.63 -4.57
N PHE A 56 6.56 9.05 -4.62
CA PHE A 56 5.41 9.41 -3.79
C PHE A 56 5.00 8.19 -2.97
N CYS A 57 5.45 8.15 -1.71
CA CYS A 57 5.16 7.03 -0.82
C CYS A 57 3.75 7.11 -0.25
N VAL A 58 3.03 6.02 -0.35
CA VAL A 58 1.69 5.82 0.21
C VAL A 58 1.73 4.68 1.23
N GLY A 59 1.30 4.97 2.46
CA GLY A 59 1.30 3.98 3.54
C GLY A 59 0.38 4.40 4.68
N GLY A 60 0.25 3.53 5.69
CA GLY A 60 -0.58 3.75 6.88
C GLY A 60 -2.08 3.47 6.69
N ALA A 61 -2.57 3.35 5.45
CA ALA A 61 -3.91 2.89 5.12
C ALA A 61 -3.96 2.37 3.68
N PRO A 62 -4.93 1.51 3.33
CA PRO A 62 -5.14 1.07 1.96
C PRO A 62 -5.51 2.25 1.06
N LEU A 63 -4.91 2.31 -0.13
CA LEU A 63 -5.30 3.26 -1.17
C LEU A 63 -6.54 2.74 -1.89
N ALA A 64 -7.49 3.64 -2.21
CA ALA A 64 -8.68 3.28 -2.97
C ALA A 64 -8.29 2.67 -4.34
N PRO A 65 -8.95 1.56 -4.76
CA PRO A 65 -8.54 0.82 -5.97
C PRO A 65 -8.56 1.65 -7.25
N ASP A 66 -9.54 2.52 -7.40
CA ASP A 66 -9.68 3.42 -8.55
C ASP A 66 -8.56 4.48 -8.61
N VAL A 67 -8.16 4.97 -7.44
CA VAL A 67 -7.04 5.93 -7.32
C VAL A 67 -5.71 5.26 -7.63
N GLU A 68 -5.49 4.05 -7.12
CA GLU A 68 -4.27 3.29 -7.42
C GLU A 68 -4.18 2.95 -8.91
N LEU A 69 -5.30 2.53 -9.53
CA LEU A 69 -5.38 2.28 -10.96
C LEU A 69 -5.03 3.55 -11.76
N PHE A 70 -5.57 4.71 -11.33
CA PHE A 70 -5.24 5.99 -11.94
C PHE A 70 -3.74 6.28 -11.87
N LEU A 71 -3.13 6.22 -10.68
CA LEU A 71 -1.69 6.50 -10.50
C LEU A 71 -0.82 5.58 -11.37
N ARG A 72 -1.19 4.30 -11.44
CA ARG A 72 -0.50 3.30 -12.25
C ARG A 72 -0.62 3.59 -13.75
N GLU A 73 -1.83 3.79 -14.27
CA GLU A 73 -2.06 4.08 -15.68
C GLU A 73 -1.49 5.44 -16.10
N ALA A 74 -1.44 6.39 -15.19
CA ALA A 74 -0.85 7.70 -15.38
C ALA A 74 0.69 7.70 -15.43
N GLY A 75 1.33 6.60 -15.04
CA GLY A 75 2.78 6.56 -14.86
C GLY A 75 3.28 7.46 -13.74
N PHE A 76 2.42 7.76 -12.75
CA PHE A 76 2.80 8.58 -11.60
C PHE A 76 3.77 7.80 -10.69
N PRO A 77 4.84 8.43 -10.17
CA PRO A 77 5.88 7.72 -9.42
C PRO A 77 5.45 7.40 -7.98
N TYR A 78 4.42 6.57 -7.82
CA TYR A 78 3.95 6.13 -6.50
C TYR A 78 4.60 4.81 -6.09
N ALA A 79 4.72 4.63 -4.79
CA ALA A 79 5.11 3.39 -4.15
C ALA A 79 4.24 3.14 -2.94
N MET A 80 3.77 1.90 -2.78
CA MET A 80 3.05 1.47 -1.59
C MET A 80 4.05 0.95 -0.56
N GLY A 81 3.74 1.16 0.73
CA GLY A 81 4.49 0.61 1.83
C GLY A 81 3.59 0.15 2.97
N TYR A 82 4.05 -0.86 3.70
CA TYR A 82 3.38 -1.41 4.86
C TYR A 82 4.27 -1.41 6.08
N GLY A 83 3.67 -1.15 7.21
CA GLY A 83 4.27 -1.25 8.53
C GLY A 83 3.39 -0.57 9.59
N LEU A 84 3.86 -0.63 10.82
CA LEU A 84 3.16 -0.15 12.00
C LEU A 84 4.09 0.73 12.84
N THR A 85 3.54 1.48 13.79
CA THR A 85 4.33 2.25 14.75
C THR A 85 5.32 1.35 15.48
N GLU A 86 4.89 0.15 15.81
CA GLU A 86 5.67 -0.89 16.49
C GLU A 86 6.83 -1.43 15.65
N THR A 87 6.93 -1.06 14.38
CA THR A 87 7.97 -1.52 13.44
C THR A 87 8.74 -0.39 12.77
N ALA A 88 8.71 0.83 13.30
CA ALA A 88 9.51 2.03 13.02
C ALA A 88 9.63 2.51 11.56
N PRO A 89 8.61 2.85 10.85
CA PRO A 89 7.27 2.33 10.68
C PRO A 89 7.13 1.44 9.43
N LEU A 90 8.20 1.16 8.67
CA LEU A 90 8.13 0.51 7.35
C LEU A 90 8.85 -0.84 7.35
N VAL A 91 8.14 -1.90 6.96
CA VAL A 91 8.67 -3.28 6.91
C VAL A 91 8.55 -3.94 5.53
N ALA A 92 7.59 -3.48 4.71
CA ALA A 92 7.48 -3.91 3.32
C ALA A 92 7.28 -2.70 2.42
N GLY A 93 7.85 -2.74 1.23
CA GLY A 93 7.77 -1.63 0.30
C GLY A 93 8.51 -1.90 -1.00
N THR A 94 8.36 -0.98 -1.95
CA THR A 94 9.03 -1.08 -3.25
C THR A 94 9.31 0.31 -3.82
N ASN A 95 10.08 0.35 -4.90
CA ASN A 95 10.29 1.57 -5.70
C ASN A 95 9.14 1.76 -6.72
N PRO A 96 8.86 2.98 -7.19
CA PRO A 96 7.76 3.28 -8.10
C PRO A 96 7.70 2.36 -9.32
N GLY A 97 8.84 2.10 -9.98
CA GLY A 97 8.88 1.25 -11.18
C GLY A 97 8.64 -0.25 -10.95
N LYS A 98 8.63 -0.69 -9.69
CA LYS A 98 8.42 -2.09 -9.28
C LYS A 98 7.11 -2.31 -8.52
N SER A 99 6.27 -1.28 -8.40
CA SER A 99 4.99 -1.39 -7.69
C SER A 99 4.03 -2.34 -8.41
N ARG A 100 3.39 -3.23 -7.67
CA ARG A 100 2.31 -4.11 -8.14
C ARG A 100 0.98 -3.61 -7.61
N TYR A 101 -0.04 -3.69 -8.45
CA TYR A 101 -1.40 -3.28 -8.08
C TYR A 101 -1.89 -4.03 -6.84
N ARG A 102 -2.34 -3.29 -5.83
CA ARG A 102 -2.82 -3.78 -4.52
C ARG A 102 -1.76 -4.42 -3.61
N SER A 103 -0.50 -4.46 -4.00
CA SER A 103 0.59 -4.96 -3.16
C SER A 103 1.32 -3.84 -2.44
N THR A 104 1.79 -4.15 -1.25
CA THR A 104 2.68 -3.27 -0.47
C THR A 104 4.17 -3.50 -0.78
N GLY A 105 4.47 -4.47 -1.66
CA GLY A 105 5.85 -4.82 -2.01
C GLY A 105 6.45 -5.96 -1.18
N PRO A 106 7.70 -6.35 -1.45
CA PRO A 106 8.42 -7.34 -0.67
C PRO A 106 8.88 -6.79 0.69
N ALA A 107 9.30 -7.68 1.58
CA ALA A 107 9.98 -7.29 2.82
C ALA A 107 11.21 -6.43 2.53
N LEU A 108 11.43 -5.42 3.36
CA LEU A 108 12.61 -4.57 3.26
C LEU A 108 13.88 -5.31 3.76
N PRO A 109 15.07 -4.94 3.27
CA PRO A 109 16.32 -5.52 3.74
C PRO A 109 16.46 -5.46 5.27
N GLY A 110 16.84 -6.59 5.87
CA GLY A 110 16.96 -6.73 7.32
C GLY A 110 15.64 -6.99 8.05
N THR A 111 14.52 -7.07 7.34
CA THR A 111 13.22 -7.43 7.88
C THR A 111 12.79 -8.80 7.37
N GLU A 112 12.34 -9.65 8.28
CA GLU A 112 11.71 -10.93 7.97
C GLU A 112 10.20 -10.79 8.18
N ILE A 113 9.42 -11.26 7.19
CA ILE A 113 7.95 -11.31 7.27
C ILE A 113 7.52 -12.73 6.97
N ARG A 114 6.64 -13.28 7.80
CA ARG A 114 6.01 -14.58 7.54
C ARG A 114 4.50 -14.50 7.77
N ILE A 115 3.78 -15.41 7.15
CA ILE A 115 2.34 -15.60 7.37
C ILE A 115 2.16 -16.73 8.38
N ASP A 116 1.54 -16.42 9.53
CA ASP A 116 1.28 -17.41 10.57
C ASP A 116 -0.01 -18.18 10.26
N ARG A 117 0.06 -19.51 10.36
CA ARG A 117 -1.06 -20.43 10.14
C ARG A 117 -1.89 -20.05 8.89
N PRO A 118 -1.26 -20.06 7.69
CA PRO A 118 -1.94 -19.68 6.48
C PRO A 118 -3.11 -20.63 6.19
N ASP A 119 -4.24 -20.09 5.77
CA ASP A 119 -5.37 -20.87 5.29
C ASP A 119 -4.94 -21.70 4.07
N ALA A 120 -5.29 -22.98 4.08
CA ALA A 120 -4.81 -23.93 3.07
C ALA A 120 -5.29 -23.61 1.64
N ARG A 121 -6.39 -22.88 1.49
CA ARG A 121 -6.99 -22.52 0.20
C ARG A 121 -6.53 -21.14 -0.28
N THR A 122 -6.46 -20.17 0.61
CA THR A 122 -6.20 -18.75 0.24
C THR A 122 -4.76 -18.32 0.52
N GLY A 123 -4.03 -19.06 1.36
CA GLY A 123 -2.70 -18.67 1.84
C GLY A 123 -2.71 -17.49 2.82
N GLU A 124 -3.90 -16.98 3.17
CA GLU A 124 -4.03 -15.83 4.06
C GLU A 124 -3.84 -16.23 5.53
N GLY A 125 -3.10 -15.42 6.28
CA GLY A 125 -2.89 -15.62 7.71
C GLY A 125 -2.37 -14.34 8.37
N GLU A 126 -2.09 -14.41 9.67
CA GLU A 126 -1.55 -13.26 10.39
C GLU A 126 -0.13 -12.94 9.92
N ILE A 127 0.13 -11.66 9.67
CA ILE A 127 1.47 -11.17 9.32
C ILE A 127 2.31 -11.09 10.59
N LEU A 128 3.38 -11.87 10.66
CA LEU A 128 4.40 -11.78 11.68
C LEU A 128 5.65 -11.10 11.14
N ILE A 129 6.26 -10.26 11.95
CA ILE A 129 7.38 -9.40 11.56
C ILE A 129 8.54 -9.59 12.53
N LYS A 130 9.76 -9.74 12.01
CA LYS A 130 10.98 -9.81 12.79
C LYS A 130 12.07 -8.96 12.14
N GLY A 131 12.84 -8.26 12.96
CA GLY A 131 13.95 -7.44 12.49
C GLY A 131 14.31 -6.32 13.47
N PRO A 132 15.36 -5.55 13.16
CA PRO A 132 15.87 -4.51 14.05
C PRO A 132 14.90 -3.33 14.24
N THR A 133 13.91 -3.18 13.37
CA THR A 133 12.90 -2.12 13.44
C THR A 133 11.73 -2.46 14.38
N VAL A 134 11.62 -3.72 14.82
CA VAL A 134 10.60 -4.12 15.79
C VAL A 134 10.89 -3.47 17.15
N MET A 135 9.88 -2.86 17.74
CA MET A 135 9.96 -2.21 19.05
C MET A 135 10.48 -3.16 20.14
N LYS A 136 11.06 -2.62 21.19
CA LYS A 136 11.45 -3.40 22.37
C LYS A 136 10.27 -3.86 23.23
N GLY A 137 9.14 -3.17 23.13
CA GLY A 137 7.91 -3.46 23.85
C GLY A 137 7.09 -2.21 24.17
N TYR A 138 5.93 -2.41 24.77
CA TYR A 138 5.08 -1.34 25.26
C TYR A 138 5.57 -0.83 26.61
N TYR A 139 5.61 0.50 26.75
CA TYR A 139 6.13 1.14 27.96
C TYR A 139 5.32 0.73 29.20
N LYS A 140 6.00 0.22 30.22
CA LYS A 140 5.42 -0.25 31.49
C LYS A 140 4.29 -1.29 31.33
N ASP A 141 4.24 -2.00 30.22
CA ASP A 141 3.23 -3.04 29.95
C ASP A 141 3.88 -4.34 29.46
N PRO A 142 4.51 -5.10 30.39
CA PRO A 142 5.19 -6.35 30.04
C PRO A 142 4.21 -7.43 29.55
N LYS A 143 2.97 -7.43 30.04
CA LYS A 143 1.95 -8.38 29.61
C LYS A 143 1.60 -8.17 28.15
N ARG A 144 1.21 -6.96 27.75
CA ARG A 144 0.91 -6.63 26.36
C ARG A 144 2.11 -6.82 25.46
N THR A 145 3.32 -6.57 25.96
CA THR A 145 4.56 -6.84 25.21
C THR A 145 4.72 -8.33 24.93
N ALA A 146 4.52 -9.20 25.94
CA ALA A 146 4.60 -10.65 25.75
C ALA A 146 3.49 -11.21 24.84
N ASP A 147 2.31 -10.59 24.84
CA ASP A 147 1.22 -10.95 23.93
C ASP A 147 1.54 -10.56 22.46
N ALA A 148 2.25 -9.43 22.27
CA ALA A 148 2.56 -8.89 20.94
C ALA A 148 3.88 -9.41 20.35
N ILE A 149 4.87 -9.74 21.19
CA ILE A 149 6.20 -10.19 20.74
C ILE A 149 6.51 -11.55 21.35
N SER A 150 6.67 -12.56 20.50
CA SER A 150 7.03 -13.90 20.93
C SER A 150 8.46 -13.96 21.47
N ARG A 151 8.79 -15.02 22.23
CA ARG A 151 10.12 -15.21 22.85
C ARG A 151 11.27 -15.26 21.83
N ASP A 152 10.98 -15.69 20.60
CA ASP A 152 11.91 -15.76 19.46
C ASP A 152 11.92 -14.48 18.61
N GLY A 153 11.27 -13.40 19.08
CA GLY A 153 11.35 -12.05 18.53
C GLY A 153 10.39 -11.75 17.36
N TRP A 154 9.36 -12.56 17.14
CA TRP A 154 8.33 -12.26 16.15
C TRP A 154 7.25 -11.35 16.73
N PHE A 155 7.04 -10.22 16.08
CA PHE A 155 5.95 -9.30 16.40
C PHE A 155 4.67 -9.70 15.64
N ARG A 156 3.58 -9.81 16.37
CA ARG A 156 2.23 -10.10 15.86
C ARG A 156 1.56 -8.80 15.44
N SER A 157 1.38 -8.62 14.14
CA SER A 157 0.85 -7.35 13.62
C SER A 157 -0.65 -7.17 13.86
N GLY A 158 -1.38 -8.26 14.00
CA GLY A 158 -2.85 -8.28 13.99
C GLY A 158 -3.45 -8.00 12.59
N ASP A 159 -2.62 -7.95 11.55
CA ASP A 159 -3.06 -7.79 10.18
C ASP A 159 -3.03 -9.12 9.44
N LEU A 160 -3.99 -9.34 8.54
CA LEU A 160 -4.04 -10.47 7.64
C LEU A 160 -3.34 -10.14 6.32
N GLY A 161 -2.59 -11.09 5.79
CA GLY A 161 -1.93 -10.93 4.51
C GLY A 161 -1.60 -12.24 3.84
N VAL A 162 -1.09 -12.13 2.62
CA VAL A 162 -0.60 -13.24 1.80
C VAL A 162 0.55 -12.75 0.92
N PHE A 163 1.51 -13.63 0.63
CA PHE A 163 2.52 -13.39 -0.39
C PHE A 163 2.11 -14.00 -1.73
N ASP A 164 2.48 -13.31 -2.82
CA ASP A 164 2.50 -13.96 -4.12
C ASP A 164 3.79 -14.78 -4.32
N ASN A 165 3.89 -15.50 -5.45
CA ASN A 165 5.03 -16.36 -5.76
C ASN A 165 6.36 -15.60 -5.92
N ASP A 166 6.33 -14.29 -6.11
CA ASP A 166 7.51 -13.44 -6.24
C ASP A 166 7.84 -12.70 -4.94
N GLY A 167 7.16 -13.04 -3.84
CA GLY A 167 7.40 -12.48 -2.51
C GLY A 167 6.83 -11.09 -2.28
N TYR A 168 5.83 -10.67 -3.07
CA TYR A 168 5.11 -9.42 -2.83
C TYR A 168 3.99 -9.63 -1.83
N LEU A 169 3.94 -8.80 -0.80
CA LEU A 169 2.94 -8.85 0.27
C LEU A 169 1.66 -8.12 -0.13
N TYR A 170 0.52 -8.76 0.11
CA TYR A 170 -0.82 -8.22 -0.05
C TYR A 170 -1.53 -8.19 1.29
N ILE A 171 -1.91 -7.01 1.77
CA ILE A 171 -2.69 -6.86 2.99
C ILE A 171 -4.16 -7.15 2.68
N LYS A 172 -4.78 -8.01 3.48
CA LYS A 172 -6.18 -8.48 3.29
C LYS A 172 -7.15 -7.86 4.28
N GLY A 173 -6.67 -7.43 5.43
CA GLY A 173 -7.48 -6.81 6.48
C GLY A 173 -6.83 -6.88 7.83
N ARG A 174 -7.64 -6.68 8.87
CA ARG A 174 -7.21 -6.91 10.27
C ARG A 174 -7.88 -8.15 10.83
N LEU A 175 -7.18 -8.83 11.72
CA LEU A 175 -7.79 -9.84 12.57
C LEU A 175 -8.90 -9.16 13.39
N LYS A 176 -10.10 -9.74 13.37
CA LYS A 176 -11.15 -9.34 14.32
C LYS A 176 -10.77 -9.88 15.69
N ASN A 177 -10.60 -9.01 16.64
CA ASN A 177 -10.55 -9.36 18.04
C ASN A 177 -11.94 -9.75 18.53
#